data_8ad0782a2dd53a1746a26f9c0e798605
#
_entry.id   8ad0782a2dd53a1746a26f9c0e798605
#
_cell.length_a   1.000
_cell.length_b   1.000
_cell.length_c   1.000
_cell.angle_alpha   90.00
_cell.angle_beta   90.00
_cell.angle_gamma   90.00
#
_symmetry.space_group_name_H-M   'P 1'
#
loop_
_entity.id
_entity.type
_entity.pdbx_description
1 polymer ?
#
loop_
_entity_poly.entity_id
_entity_poly.type
_entity_poly.pdbx_seq_one_letter_code
_entity_poly.pdbx_strand_id
1 'polypeptide(L)'
;MKQQTTGGATREAVKEYLQQYHMARERRRILERRHDVLARELNAPAPGTTYRTMPASRPAADSEGAVSVVFRLSEVEERIEAQRVAMGRAITMVMDLIDLLPENSMERTVVELRHIDCKKWERICKEVHMSRSRVNVYYNAALDIILS
;
A
#
# COMPACT_ATOMS: atom_id res chain seq x y z
N MET A 1 -14.08 9.56 35.37
CA MET A 1 -12.95 8.73 34.91
C MET A 1 -13.20 7.92 33.65
N LYS A 2 -14.41 7.82 33.15
CA LYS A 2 -14.72 7.05 31.94
C LYS A 2 -14.66 7.83 30.63
N GLN A 3 -14.34 9.11 30.67
CA GLN A 3 -14.39 9.96 29.47
C GLN A 3 -13.06 10.06 28.69
N GLN A 4 -11.96 9.62 29.28
CA GLN A 4 -10.65 9.70 28.61
C GLN A 4 -10.38 8.54 27.63
N THR A 5 -11.05 7.42 27.83
CA THR A 5 -10.88 6.26 26.98
C THR A 5 -11.59 6.39 25.63
N THR A 6 -12.66 7.18 25.60
CA THR A 6 -13.43 7.34 24.37
C THR A 6 -12.71 8.21 23.33
N GLY A 7 -12.04 9.27 23.80
CA GLY A 7 -11.29 10.15 22.89
C GLY A 7 -10.07 9.48 22.26
N GLY A 8 -9.36 8.64 23.01
CA GLY A 8 -8.22 7.89 22.49
C GLY A 8 -8.62 6.86 21.46
N ALA A 9 -9.68 6.11 21.75
CA ALA A 9 -10.21 5.12 20.82
C ALA A 9 -10.70 5.76 19.52
N THR A 10 -11.26 6.96 19.59
CA THR A 10 -11.76 7.66 18.40
C THR A 10 -10.63 8.19 17.52
N ARG A 11 -9.55 8.70 18.11
CA ARG A 11 -8.36 9.10 17.35
C ARG A 11 -7.73 7.89 16.65
N GLU A 12 -7.64 6.77 17.34
CA GLU A 12 -7.13 5.54 16.75
C GLU A 12 -7.99 5.06 15.56
N ALA A 13 -9.30 5.19 15.67
CA ALA A 13 -10.21 4.86 14.57
C ALA A 13 -9.96 5.76 13.34
N VAL A 14 -9.74 7.06 13.55
CA VAL A 14 -9.38 7.98 12.46
C VAL A 14 -8.03 7.60 11.84
N LYS A 15 -7.04 7.29 12.66
CA LYS A 15 -5.73 6.84 12.16
C LYS A 15 -5.85 5.59 11.30
N GLU A 16 -6.59 4.59 11.76
CA GLU A 16 -6.82 3.37 10.99
C GLU A 16 -7.49 3.67 9.66
N TYR A 17 -8.46 4.56 9.66
CA TYR A 17 -9.15 4.97 8.44
C TYR A 17 -8.20 5.68 7.47
N LEU A 18 -7.38 6.60 7.97
CA LEU A 18 -6.40 7.31 7.16
C LEU A 18 -5.30 6.38 6.61
N GLN A 19 -4.97 5.31 7.31
CA GLN A 19 -3.95 4.36 6.89
C GLN A 19 -4.41 3.41 5.78
N GLN A 20 -5.68 3.37 5.46
CA GLN A 20 -6.21 2.44 4.47
C GLN A 20 -5.58 2.59 3.09
N TYR A 21 -5.31 3.80 2.66
CA TYR A 21 -4.65 4.04 1.37
C TYR A 21 -3.22 3.49 1.36
N HIS A 22 -2.47 3.77 2.40
CA HIS A 22 -1.11 3.25 2.53
C HIS A 22 -1.09 1.72 2.53
N MET A 23 -1.99 1.09 3.27
CA MET A 23 -2.09 -0.37 3.33
C MET A 23 -2.46 -0.97 1.98
N ALA A 24 -3.41 -0.37 1.27
CA ALA A 24 -3.80 -0.83 -0.06
C ALA A 24 -2.65 -0.71 -1.05
N ARG A 25 -1.90 0.38 -0.98
CA ARG A 25 -0.72 0.63 -1.80
C ARG A 25 0.38 -0.41 -1.54
N GLU A 26 0.63 -0.74 -0.27
CA GLU A 26 1.62 -1.75 0.08
C GLU A 26 1.20 -3.16 -0.37
N ARG A 27 -0.06 -3.51 -0.25
CA ARG A 27 -0.58 -4.78 -0.77
C ARG A 27 -0.38 -4.87 -2.28
N ARG A 28 -0.64 -3.79 -3.00
CA ARG A 28 -0.42 -3.74 -4.44
C ARG A 28 1.05 -3.94 -4.79
N ARG A 29 1.95 -3.29 -4.06
CA ARG A 29 3.40 -3.46 -4.27
C ARG A 29 3.84 -4.90 -4.08
N ILE A 30 3.33 -5.57 -3.06
CA ILE A 30 3.63 -6.98 -2.81
C ILE A 30 3.14 -7.84 -3.97
N LEU A 31 1.94 -7.61 -4.45
CA LEU A 31 1.37 -8.36 -5.57
C LEU A 31 2.13 -8.11 -6.87
N GLU A 32 2.53 -6.88 -7.13
CA GLU A 32 3.35 -6.55 -8.30
C GLU A 32 4.70 -7.26 -8.26
N ARG A 33 5.34 -7.32 -7.10
CA ARG A 33 6.59 -8.08 -6.95
C ARG A 33 6.39 -9.57 -7.22
N ARG A 34 5.31 -10.15 -6.72
CA ARG A 34 4.98 -11.55 -6.97
C ARG A 34 4.72 -11.80 -8.45
N HIS A 35 4.02 -10.89 -9.09
CA HIS A 35 3.79 -10.93 -10.53
C HIS A 35 5.11 -10.92 -11.31
N ASP A 36 6.03 -10.02 -10.95
CA ASP A 36 7.33 -9.93 -11.61
C ASP A 36 8.14 -11.21 -11.46
N VAL A 37 8.13 -11.83 -10.28
CA VAL A 37 8.83 -13.09 -10.04
C VAL A 37 8.25 -14.20 -10.91
N LEU A 38 6.93 -14.33 -10.96
CA LEU A 38 6.25 -15.34 -11.77
C LEU A 38 6.47 -15.10 -13.27
N ALA A 39 6.46 -13.86 -13.70
CA ALA A 39 6.72 -13.50 -15.09
C ALA A 39 8.14 -13.86 -15.49
N ARG A 40 9.11 -13.67 -14.60
CA ARG A 40 10.49 -14.07 -14.83
C ARG A 40 10.63 -15.58 -14.93
N GLU A 41 9.94 -16.33 -14.07
CA GLU A 41 9.93 -17.79 -14.14
C GLU A 41 9.37 -18.28 -15.48
N LEU A 42 8.31 -17.66 -15.96
CA LEU A 42 7.70 -18.02 -17.23
C LEU A 42 8.63 -17.72 -18.41
N ASN A 43 9.33 -16.59 -18.36
CA ASN A 43 10.19 -16.14 -19.46
C ASN A 43 11.63 -16.62 -19.35
N ALA A 44 12.03 -17.16 -18.21
CA ALA A 44 13.38 -17.65 -18.00
C ALA A 44 13.61 -18.91 -18.83
N PRO A 45 14.77 -19.04 -19.46
CA PRO A 45 15.11 -20.31 -20.12
C PRO A 45 15.19 -21.39 -19.07
N ALA A 46 14.62 -22.54 -19.38
CA ALA A 46 14.66 -23.67 -18.48
C ALA A 46 16.09 -24.07 -18.19
N PRO A 47 16.45 -24.34 -16.91
CA PRO A 47 17.80 -24.78 -16.59
C PRO A 47 18.15 -26.04 -17.38
N GLY A 48 19.26 -26.02 -18.04
CA GLY A 48 19.72 -27.17 -18.77
C GLY A 48 19.14 -27.37 -20.16
N THR A 49 18.39 -26.43 -20.68
CA THR A 49 17.91 -26.51 -22.05
C THR A 49 19.02 -26.49 -23.05
N THR A 50 20.12 -25.87 -22.70
CA THR A 50 21.29 -25.82 -23.57
C THR A 50 21.96 -27.15 -23.72
N TYR A 51 21.72 -28.09 -22.83
CA TYR A 51 22.42 -29.36 -22.86
C TYR A 51 21.59 -30.49 -23.36
N ARG A 52 20.52 -30.26 -23.96
CA ARG A 52 19.61 -31.25 -24.06
C ARG A 52 19.56 -31.92 -25.23
N THR A 53 19.96 -32.92 -25.15
CA THR A 53 19.83 -33.91 -26.17
C THR A 53 18.83 -34.98 -25.77
N MET A 54 18.29 -34.83 -24.63
CA MET A 54 17.38 -35.82 -24.14
C MET A 54 15.99 -35.34 -24.16
N PRO A 55 15.41 -35.47 -25.22
CA PRO A 55 14.29 -34.70 -25.38
C PRO A 55 13.04 -35.25 -24.96
N ALA A 56 12.78 -36.28 -25.38
CA ALA A 56 11.42 -36.67 -25.66
C ALA A 56 10.52 -36.85 -24.44
N SER A 57 11.08 -37.05 -23.31
CA SER A 57 10.25 -37.46 -22.20
C SER A 57 9.68 -36.33 -21.32
N ARG A 58 10.00 -35.07 -21.65
CA ARG A 58 9.60 -33.98 -20.76
C ARG A 58 8.69 -32.89 -21.30
N PRO A 59 8.26 -32.90 -22.54
CA PRO A 59 7.44 -31.79 -23.01
C PRO A 59 6.14 -31.63 -22.22
N ALA A 60 5.56 -32.72 -21.78
CA ALA A 60 4.31 -32.67 -21.03
C ALA A 60 4.50 -32.05 -19.65
N ALA A 61 5.56 -32.41 -18.95
CA ALA A 61 5.83 -31.87 -17.62
C ALA A 61 6.18 -30.38 -17.69
N ASP A 62 6.96 -29.98 -18.67
CA ASP A 62 7.30 -28.57 -18.89
C ASP A 62 6.05 -27.77 -19.28
N SER A 63 5.19 -28.38 -20.08
CA SER A 63 3.94 -27.78 -20.47
C SER A 63 3.00 -27.57 -19.28
N GLU A 64 2.92 -28.54 -18.38
CA GLU A 64 2.14 -28.43 -17.16
C GLU A 64 2.70 -27.34 -16.24
N GLY A 65 4.01 -27.25 -16.10
CA GLY A 65 4.66 -26.21 -15.33
C GLY A 65 4.38 -24.82 -15.89
N ALA A 66 4.47 -24.64 -17.19
CA ALA A 66 4.18 -23.38 -17.84
C ALA A 66 2.72 -22.99 -17.69
N VAL A 67 1.81 -23.93 -17.86
CA VAL A 67 0.36 -23.68 -17.66
C VAL A 67 0.08 -23.27 -16.22
N SER A 68 0.70 -23.93 -15.24
CA SER A 68 0.55 -23.58 -13.83
C SER A 68 1.02 -22.16 -13.55
N VAL A 69 2.15 -21.74 -14.11
CA VAL A 69 2.67 -20.38 -13.95
C VAL A 69 1.71 -19.37 -14.60
N VAL A 70 1.19 -19.67 -15.78
CA VAL A 70 0.24 -18.79 -16.46
C VAL A 70 -1.03 -18.59 -15.61
N PHE A 71 -1.57 -19.65 -15.01
CA PHE A 71 -2.72 -19.54 -14.11
C PHE A 71 -2.41 -18.69 -12.91
N ARG A 72 -1.24 -18.87 -12.30
CA ARG A 72 -0.83 -18.05 -11.15
C ARG A 72 -0.67 -16.58 -11.52
N LEU A 73 -0.12 -16.31 -12.69
CA LEU A 73 -0.02 -14.93 -13.20
C LEU A 73 -1.41 -14.31 -13.36
N SER A 74 -2.35 -15.02 -13.96
CA SER A 74 -3.71 -14.54 -14.11
C SER A 74 -4.38 -14.23 -12.79
N GLU A 75 -4.22 -15.11 -11.79
CA GLU A 75 -4.75 -14.89 -10.45
C GLU A 75 -4.12 -13.65 -9.79
N VAL A 76 -2.81 -13.48 -9.93
CA VAL A 76 -2.12 -12.32 -9.35
C VAL A 76 -2.55 -11.03 -10.07
N GLU A 77 -2.71 -11.06 -11.38
CA GLU A 77 -3.19 -9.92 -12.16
C GLU A 77 -4.60 -9.48 -11.72
N GLU A 78 -5.48 -10.43 -11.48
CA GLU A 78 -6.82 -10.15 -10.96
C GLU A 78 -6.77 -9.50 -9.59
N ARG A 79 -5.89 -9.97 -8.72
CA ARG A 79 -5.70 -9.39 -7.39
C ARG A 79 -5.09 -8.00 -7.45
N ILE A 80 -4.16 -7.76 -8.37
CA ILE A 80 -3.58 -6.43 -8.59
C ILE A 80 -4.68 -5.46 -9.02
N GLU A 81 -5.54 -5.86 -9.94
CA GLU A 81 -6.64 -5.01 -10.40
C GLU A 81 -7.63 -4.73 -9.28
N ALA A 82 -7.98 -5.73 -8.48
CA ALA A 82 -8.84 -5.54 -7.31
C ALA A 82 -8.22 -4.57 -6.30
N GLN A 83 -6.91 -4.66 -6.06
CA GLN A 83 -6.21 -3.72 -5.19
C GLN A 83 -6.14 -2.32 -5.79
N ARG A 84 -6.01 -2.21 -7.09
CA ARG A 84 -6.04 -0.91 -7.77
C ARG A 84 -7.37 -0.19 -7.54
N VAL A 85 -8.48 -0.92 -7.65
CA VAL A 85 -9.80 -0.38 -7.35
C VAL A 85 -9.92 0.00 -5.87
N ALA A 86 -9.44 -0.86 -4.98
CA ALA A 86 -9.43 -0.59 -3.54
C ALA A 86 -8.61 0.66 -3.20
N MET A 87 -7.45 0.85 -3.86
CA MET A 87 -6.62 2.05 -3.69
C MET A 87 -7.37 3.31 -4.12
N GLY A 88 -8.05 3.25 -5.26
CA GLY A 88 -8.85 4.39 -5.75
C GLY A 88 -9.93 4.80 -4.77
N ARG A 89 -10.62 3.83 -4.17
CA ARG A 89 -11.62 4.09 -3.15
C ARG A 89 -10.98 4.64 -1.86
N ALA A 90 -9.90 4.02 -1.43
CA ALA A 90 -9.20 4.42 -0.21
C ALA A 90 -8.67 5.85 -0.28
N ILE A 91 -8.04 6.22 -1.40
CA ILE A 91 -7.52 7.58 -1.55
C ILE A 91 -8.65 8.61 -1.56
N THR A 92 -9.75 8.31 -2.21
CA THR A 92 -10.91 9.21 -2.22
C THR A 92 -11.45 9.42 -0.80
N MET A 93 -11.62 8.34 -0.05
CA MET A 93 -12.09 8.41 1.34
C MET A 93 -11.14 9.19 2.23
N VAL A 94 -9.83 8.98 2.07
CA VAL A 94 -8.82 9.70 2.83
C VAL A 94 -8.84 11.19 2.47
N MET A 95 -8.93 11.51 1.19
CA MET A 95 -8.99 12.90 0.74
C MET A 95 -10.25 13.62 1.27
N ASP A 96 -11.38 12.92 1.32
CA ASP A 96 -12.62 13.48 1.89
C ASP A 96 -12.44 13.87 3.36
N LEU A 97 -11.72 13.04 4.13
CA LEU A 97 -11.41 13.39 5.52
C LEU A 97 -10.44 14.57 5.62
N ILE A 98 -9.43 14.58 4.76
CA ILE A 98 -8.43 15.66 4.74
C ILE A 98 -9.08 16.99 4.36
N ASP A 99 -10.08 16.97 3.51
CA ASP A 99 -10.82 18.18 3.11
C ASP A 99 -11.58 18.83 4.26
N LEU A 100 -11.77 18.13 5.37
CA LEU A 100 -12.32 18.72 6.59
C LEU A 100 -11.32 19.64 7.29
N LEU A 101 -10.04 19.53 6.96
CA LEU A 101 -8.99 20.36 7.56
C LEU A 101 -8.88 21.70 6.81
N PRO A 102 -8.54 22.79 7.55
CA PRO A 102 -8.39 24.10 6.91
C PRO A 102 -7.34 24.09 5.80
N GLU A 103 -7.63 24.76 4.70
CA GLU A 103 -6.66 24.92 3.62
C GLU A 103 -5.43 25.68 4.13
N ASN A 104 -4.27 25.30 3.63
CA ASN A 104 -2.99 25.92 3.97
C ASN A 104 -2.62 25.83 5.45
N SER A 105 -3.26 24.94 6.20
CA SER A 105 -2.91 24.71 7.60
C SER A 105 -1.76 23.71 7.72
N MET A 106 -1.00 23.80 8.79
CA MET A 106 0.05 22.81 9.07
C MET A 106 -0.55 21.43 9.39
N GLU A 107 -1.70 21.41 10.05
CA GLU A 107 -2.46 20.20 10.33
C GLU A 107 -2.74 19.43 9.03
N ARG A 108 -3.25 20.11 8.03
CA ARG A 108 -3.53 19.50 6.72
C ARG A 108 -2.26 19.03 6.03
N THR A 109 -1.22 19.85 6.03
CA THR A 109 0.07 19.52 5.40
C THR A 109 0.66 18.24 5.98
N VAL A 110 0.69 18.12 7.30
CA VAL A 110 1.23 16.94 7.99
C VAL A 110 0.44 15.68 7.63
N VAL A 111 -0.88 15.77 7.63
CA VAL A 111 -1.75 14.63 7.30
C VAL A 111 -1.59 14.22 5.83
N GLU A 112 -1.51 15.18 4.92
CA GLU A 112 -1.29 14.89 3.50
C GLU A 112 0.05 14.19 3.26
N LEU A 113 1.12 14.71 3.86
CA LEU A 113 2.45 14.11 3.72
C LEU A 113 2.48 12.69 4.27
N ARG A 114 1.79 12.44 5.37
CA ARG A 114 1.77 11.12 5.99
C ARG A 114 0.89 10.12 5.27
N HIS A 115 -0.33 10.52 4.91
CA HIS A 115 -1.36 9.58 4.45
C HIS A 115 -1.62 9.57 2.94
N ILE A 116 -1.29 10.64 2.23
CA ILE A 116 -1.36 10.68 0.77
C ILE A 116 0.00 10.35 0.16
N ASP A 117 1.04 11.06 0.59
CA ASP A 117 2.39 10.86 0.08
C ASP A 117 3.11 9.69 0.75
N CYS A 118 2.52 9.15 1.81
CA CYS A 118 3.02 7.99 2.55
C CYS A 118 4.45 8.15 3.06
N LYS A 119 4.82 9.36 3.47
CA LYS A 119 6.16 9.65 3.96
C LYS A 119 6.35 9.21 5.40
N LYS A 120 7.57 8.83 5.71
CA LYS A 120 7.95 8.51 7.09
C LYS A 120 8.01 9.78 7.92
N TRP A 121 7.78 9.65 9.22
CA TRP A 121 7.77 10.79 10.13
C TRP A 121 9.05 11.61 10.10
N GLU A 122 10.20 10.95 10.00
CA GLU A 122 11.50 11.64 9.89
C GLU A 122 11.56 12.55 8.67
N ARG A 123 11.05 12.07 7.54
CA ARG A 123 11.01 12.86 6.31
C ARG A 123 10.06 14.03 6.43
N ILE A 124 8.91 13.82 7.04
CA ILE A 124 7.92 14.88 7.28
C ILE A 124 8.55 15.99 8.14
N CYS A 125 9.21 15.62 9.23
CA CYS A 125 9.90 16.60 10.09
C CYS A 125 10.90 17.44 9.33
N LYS A 126 11.66 16.83 8.44
CA LYS A 126 12.61 17.56 7.59
C LYS A 126 11.93 18.50 6.61
N GLU A 127 10.85 18.07 6.00
CA GLU A 127 10.14 18.91 5.00
C GLU A 127 9.44 20.09 5.62
N VAL A 128 8.86 19.93 6.80
CA VAL A 128 8.17 21.02 7.49
C VAL A 128 9.08 21.80 8.44
N HIS A 129 10.35 21.39 8.56
CA HIS A 129 11.35 22.03 9.43
C HIS A 129 10.91 22.11 10.89
N MET A 130 10.40 21.02 11.41
CA MET A 130 9.90 20.94 12.79
C MET A 130 10.41 19.68 13.49
N SER A 131 10.42 19.72 14.82
CA SER A 131 10.72 18.56 15.64
C SER A 131 9.59 17.53 15.58
N ARG A 132 9.91 16.30 15.93
CA ARG A 132 8.91 15.22 16.00
C ARG A 132 7.77 15.56 16.95
N SER A 133 8.10 16.14 18.10
CA SER A 133 7.08 16.54 19.09
C SER A 133 6.11 17.55 18.51
N ARG A 134 6.61 18.54 17.79
CA ARG A 134 5.79 19.57 17.20
C ARG A 134 4.92 19.04 16.07
N VAL A 135 5.47 18.17 15.24
CA VAL A 135 4.71 17.50 14.19
C VAL A 135 3.56 16.67 14.80
N ASN A 136 3.83 15.96 15.90
CA ASN A 136 2.80 15.19 16.59
C ASN A 136 1.67 16.08 17.14
N VAL A 137 1.99 17.28 17.62
CA VAL A 137 0.97 18.24 18.07
C VAL A 137 0.02 18.60 16.93
N TYR A 138 0.57 18.94 15.77
CA TYR A 138 -0.24 19.26 14.60
C TYR A 138 -1.04 18.06 14.10
N TYR A 139 -0.44 16.89 14.10
CA TYR A 139 -1.12 15.67 13.68
C TYR A 139 -2.31 15.34 14.57
N ASN A 140 -2.12 15.40 15.88
CA ASN A 140 -3.20 15.17 16.83
C ASN A 140 -4.30 16.23 16.74
N ALA A 141 -3.92 17.49 16.51
CA ALA A 141 -4.88 18.55 16.28
C ALA A 141 -5.71 18.29 15.03
N ALA A 142 -5.09 17.80 13.97
CA ALA A 142 -5.79 17.39 12.75
C ALA A 142 -6.81 16.30 13.03
N LEU A 143 -6.43 15.28 13.79
CA LEU A 143 -7.36 14.20 14.15
C LEU A 143 -8.55 14.73 14.94
N ASP A 144 -8.31 15.66 15.84
CA ASP A 144 -9.38 16.28 16.63
C ASP A 144 -10.34 17.09 15.77
N ILE A 145 -9.82 17.80 14.77
CA ILE A 145 -10.66 18.54 13.81
C ILE A 145 -11.53 17.56 13.00
N ILE A 146 -10.95 16.47 12.52
CA ILE A 146 -11.70 15.45 11.78
C ILE A 146 -12.81 14.85 12.64
N LEU A 147 -12.57 14.70 13.94
CA LEU A 147 -13.53 14.14 14.88
C LEU A 147 -14.64 15.11 15.27
N SER A 148 -14.41 16.38 15.12
CA SER A 148 -15.44 17.38 15.42
C SER A 148 -16.38 17.53 14.24
#